data_3562b3c51ec0df0704ef9324c6a74288
#
_entry.id   3562b3c51ec0df0704ef9324c6a74288
#
_cell.length_a   1.000
_cell.length_b   1.000
_cell.length_c   1.000
_cell.angle_alpha   90.00
_cell.angle_beta   90.00
_cell.angle_gamma   90.00
#
_symmetry.space_group_name_H-M   'P 1'
#
loop_
_entity.id
_entity.type
_entity.pdbx_description
1 polymer ?
#
loop_
_entity_poly.entity_id
_entity_poly.type
_entity_poly.pdbx_seq_one_letter_code
_entity_poly.pdbx_strand_id
1 'polypeptide(L)'
;MRQTNLSIFIPHKGCPNTCSFCNQRFISGSDRAPAPEEVRAILAGQVPLLQKNNLQAEIAFFGGSFTAVDKDYRRELLLAASEYVKEFPEQYCGIRCSTRPDCIDEGIMEELKLFGVTAVELGAQSMNDEVLKANLRGHTAEDVRRASTLIKAYGTELGLQMMTGLYMDKPEYCLQTAHEFAELKCDTVRIYPTVILKGTMLNELKEKGLYDSFSFEETIELCAELLDFFDSVNIPVIRLGLHASEEVEKQMTGGVYHPALGEVVESRRMLHEMMEKMQQQRVKKFIIYTDRKNMSLVSGHGGCNKAKLAELGITFKLKEKNGVHIEIAPMNDNRTEGSNVF
;
A
#
# COMPACT_ATOMS: atom_id res chain seq x y z
N MET A 1 -9.75 12.03 -16.65
CA MET A 1 -8.85 10.96 -17.14
C MET A 1 -8.47 10.07 -15.94
N ARG A 2 -8.39 8.75 -16.09
CA ARG A 2 -8.00 7.86 -14.99
C ARG A 2 -6.49 7.92 -14.84
N GLN A 3 -6.00 8.10 -13.61
CA GLN A 3 -4.57 8.16 -13.29
C GLN A 3 -3.99 6.78 -12.99
N THR A 4 -2.70 6.59 -13.31
CA THR A 4 -1.92 5.38 -13.03
C THR A 4 -0.46 5.73 -12.80
N ASN A 5 0.33 4.80 -12.25
CA ASN A 5 1.79 4.95 -12.17
C ASN A 5 2.46 4.12 -13.26
N LEU A 6 3.41 4.74 -13.95
CA LEU A 6 4.37 4.04 -14.80
C LEU A 6 5.64 3.82 -13.99
N SER A 7 5.79 2.61 -13.43
CA SER A 7 6.91 2.29 -12.55
C SER A 7 8.18 1.96 -13.33
N ILE A 8 9.27 2.65 -13.00
CA ILE A 8 10.62 2.41 -13.48
C ILE A 8 11.45 1.98 -12.28
N PHE A 9 11.87 0.71 -12.27
CA PHE A 9 12.61 0.16 -11.14
C PHE A 9 14.11 0.39 -11.26
N ILE A 10 14.71 0.88 -10.17
CA ILE A 10 16.16 1.11 -10.03
C ILE A 10 16.66 0.25 -8.85
N PRO A 11 16.76 -1.07 -9.04
CA PRO A 11 17.04 -2.00 -7.97
C PRO A 11 18.43 -1.80 -7.37
N HIS A 12 18.52 -1.90 -6.05
CA HIS A 12 19.75 -1.87 -5.24
C HIS A 12 20.66 -0.64 -5.39
N LYS A 13 20.34 0.34 -6.22
CA LYS A 13 21.14 1.56 -6.34
C LYS A 13 20.77 2.58 -5.28
N GLY A 14 21.75 3.31 -4.78
CA GLY A 14 21.59 4.36 -3.78
C GLY A 14 21.33 3.88 -2.34
N CYS A 15 21.22 2.55 -2.10
CA CYS A 15 21.07 2.05 -0.73
C CYS A 15 22.45 1.79 -0.11
N PRO A 16 22.84 2.52 0.97
CA PRO A 16 24.13 2.31 1.63
C PRO A 16 24.18 1.00 2.43
N ASN A 17 23.01 0.51 2.86
CA ASN A 17 22.86 -0.68 3.69
C ASN A 17 21.82 -1.63 3.09
N THR A 18 21.94 -2.93 3.40
CA THR A 18 20.91 -3.93 3.11
C THR A 18 19.99 -4.05 4.30
N CYS A 19 18.74 -3.62 4.17
CA CYS A 19 17.74 -3.76 5.22
C CYS A 19 17.41 -5.23 5.47
N SER A 20 17.04 -5.57 6.72
CA SER A 20 16.79 -6.96 7.17
C SER A 20 15.80 -7.75 6.32
N PHE A 21 14.84 -7.05 5.70
CA PHE A 21 13.72 -7.60 4.93
C PHE A 21 13.90 -7.51 3.40
N CYS A 22 14.95 -6.80 2.92
CA CYS A 22 14.97 -6.35 1.53
C CYS A 22 15.71 -7.31 0.60
N ASN A 23 15.00 -7.80 -0.41
CA ASN A 23 15.58 -8.44 -1.57
C ASN A 23 14.91 -7.89 -2.84
N GLN A 24 15.45 -6.78 -3.36
CA GLN A 24 14.85 -6.07 -4.48
C GLN A 24 14.81 -6.87 -5.78
N ARG A 25 15.70 -7.84 -5.98
CA ARG A 25 15.67 -8.72 -7.16
C ARG A 25 14.35 -9.47 -7.25
N PHE A 26 13.89 -10.03 -6.12
CA PHE A 26 12.62 -10.76 -6.08
C PHE A 26 11.40 -9.84 -6.13
N ILE A 27 11.51 -8.63 -5.55
CA ILE A 27 10.38 -7.69 -5.49
C ILE A 27 10.17 -6.99 -6.83
N SER A 28 11.25 -6.58 -7.52
CA SER A 28 11.16 -5.81 -8.77
C SER A 28 11.16 -6.67 -10.04
N GLY A 29 11.61 -7.92 -9.93
CA GLY A 29 11.82 -8.79 -11.10
C GLY A 29 12.92 -8.29 -12.03
N SER A 30 13.76 -7.32 -11.61
CA SER A 30 14.83 -6.73 -12.39
C SER A 30 16.17 -6.86 -11.68
N ASP A 31 17.18 -7.32 -12.40
CA ASP A 31 18.54 -7.50 -11.88
C ASP A 31 19.43 -6.26 -12.03
N ARG A 32 19.04 -5.31 -12.87
CA ARG A 32 19.81 -4.10 -13.12
C ARG A 32 18.95 -2.84 -13.23
N ALA A 33 19.54 -1.71 -12.91
CA ALA A 33 18.94 -0.41 -13.16
C ALA A 33 19.01 -0.07 -14.66
N PRO A 34 17.95 0.52 -15.25
CA PRO A 34 17.91 0.87 -16.65
C PRO A 34 18.88 2.00 -16.99
N ALA A 35 19.41 2.01 -18.21
CA ALA A 35 20.11 3.17 -18.75
C ALA A 35 19.11 4.29 -19.08
N PRO A 36 19.53 5.57 -19.12
CA PRO A 36 18.65 6.68 -19.47
C PRO A 36 17.96 6.51 -20.83
N GLU A 37 18.63 5.95 -21.81
CA GLU A 37 18.07 5.67 -23.15
C GLU A 37 16.98 4.59 -23.11
N GLU A 38 17.12 3.60 -22.23
CA GLU A 38 16.08 2.58 -22.01
C GLU A 38 14.84 3.20 -21.37
N VAL A 39 15.03 4.16 -20.44
CA VAL A 39 13.92 4.91 -19.84
C VAL A 39 13.19 5.72 -20.91
N ARG A 40 13.91 6.44 -21.80
CA ARG A 40 13.31 7.13 -22.93
C ARG A 40 12.51 6.19 -23.84
N ALA A 41 13.06 5.02 -24.15
CA ALA A 41 12.36 4.03 -24.98
C ALA A 41 11.08 3.49 -24.29
N ILE A 42 11.14 3.24 -22.97
CA ILE A 42 9.95 2.83 -22.19
C ILE A 42 8.88 3.94 -22.27
N LEU A 43 9.25 5.19 -21.99
CA LEU A 43 8.32 6.31 -22.00
C LEU A 43 7.69 6.51 -23.38
N ALA A 44 8.50 6.49 -24.46
CA ALA A 44 8.00 6.59 -25.83
C ALA A 44 6.99 5.47 -26.18
N GLY A 45 7.31 4.24 -25.78
CA GLY A 45 6.46 3.08 -26.04
C GLY A 45 5.12 3.10 -25.31
N GLN A 46 5.04 3.83 -24.17
CA GLN A 46 3.80 3.94 -23.39
C GLN A 46 2.84 5.03 -23.91
N VAL A 47 3.32 6.05 -24.60
CA VAL A 47 2.46 7.15 -25.10
C VAL A 47 1.25 6.64 -25.90
N PRO A 48 1.38 5.77 -26.92
CA PRO A 48 0.23 5.26 -27.67
C PRO A 48 -0.74 4.44 -26.80
N LEU A 49 -0.23 3.71 -25.82
CA LEU A 49 -1.05 2.89 -24.93
C LEU A 49 -1.87 3.73 -23.96
N LEU A 50 -1.27 4.80 -23.41
CA LEU A 50 -1.96 5.77 -22.55
C LEU A 50 -3.04 6.52 -23.34
N GLN A 51 -2.74 6.96 -24.55
CA GLN A 51 -3.71 7.60 -25.44
C GLN A 51 -4.89 6.68 -25.75
N LYS A 52 -4.62 5.45 -26.21
CA LYS A 52 -5.65 4.46 -26.55
C LYS A 52 -6.60 4.16 -25.40
N ASN A 53 -6.09 4.12 -24.17
CA ASN A 53 -6.85 3.77 -22.97
C ASN A 53 -7.40 4.97 -22.20
N ASN A 54 -7.21 6.20 -22.70
CA ASN A 54 -7.58 7.44 -22.03
C ASN A 54 -7.05 7.52 -20.59
N LEU A 55 -5.76 7.16 -20.42
CA LEU A 55 -5.03 7.15 -19.16
C LEU A 55 -4.00 8.26 -19.12
N GLN A 56 -3.74 8.76 -17.91
CA GLN A 56 -2.64 9.66 -17.61
C GLN A 56 -1.74 8.98 -16.55
N ALA A 57 -0.44 8.95 -16.80
CA ALA A 57 0.53 8.27 -15.92
C ALA A 57 1.41 9.28 -15.20
N GLU A 58 1.72 8.96 -13.94
CA GLU A 58 2.84 9.55 -13.23
C GLU A 58 4.07 8.65 -13.43
N ILE A 59 5.20 9.24 -13.87
CA ILE A 59 6.46 8.52 -14.07
C ILE A 59 7.07 8.28 -12.67
N ALA A 60 7.16 7.02 -12.24
CA ALA A 60 7.52 6.68 -10.87
C ALA A 60 8.83 5.89 -10.80
N PHE A 61 9.87 6.50 -10.22
CA PHE A 61 11.15 5.85 -9.96
C PHE A 61 11.12 5.13 -8.61
N PHE A 62 11.11 3.79 -8.63
CA PHE A 62 11.02 2.94 -7.46
C PHE A 62 12.21 1.97 -7.34
N GLY A 63 12.34 1.31 -6.21
CA GLY A 63 13.32 0.25 -5.94
C GLY A 63 14.32 0.66 -4.89
N GLY A 64 15.51 1.14 -5.27
CA GLY A 64 16.54 1.61 -4.35
C GLY A 64 16.21 2.95 -3.70
N SER A 65 17.22 3.68 -3.26
CA SER A 65 17.07 5.05 -2.79
C SER A 65 17.38 6.01 -3.94
N PHE A 66 16.34 6.52 -4.61
CA PHE A 66 16.51 7.30 -5.85
C PHE A 66 17.40 8.52 -5.66
N THR A 67 17.27 9.26 -4.56
CA THR A 67 18.06 10.48 -4.30
C THR A 67 19.52 10.18 -3.93
N ALA A 68 19.83 8.94 -3.56
CA ALA A 68 21.18 8.51 -3.19
C ALA A 68 21.93 7.76 -4.31
N VAL A 69 21.35 7.62 -5.51
CA VAL A 69 22.10 7.11 -6.66
C VAL A 69 23.12 8.16 -7.12
N ASP A 70 24.08 7.72 -7.95
CA ASP A 70 25.02 8.62 -8.57
C ASP A 70 24.33 9.86 -9.17
N LYS A 71 24.92 11.05 -8.95
CA LYS A 71 24.31 12.32 -9.29
C LYS A 71 24.06 12.49 -10.78
N ASP A 72 25.03 12.10 -11.62
CA ASP A 72 24.91 12.28 -13.06
C ASP A 72 23.88 11.32 -13.62
N TYR A 73 23.88 10.05 -13.16
CA TYR A 73 22.87 9.07 -13.52
C TYR A 73 21.45 9.52 -13.09
N ARG A 74 21.28 10.05 -11.88
CA ARG A 74 19.99 10.57 -11.40
C ARG A 74 19.49 11.70 -12.28
N ARG A 75 20.36 12.66 -12.62
CA ARG A 75 20.01 13.80 -13.47
C ARG A 75 19.59 13.39 -14.87
N GLU A 76 20.28 12.43 -15.46
CA GLU A 76 19.93 11.87 -16.76
C GLU A 76 18.54 11.22 -16.76
N LEU A 77 18.20 10.46 -15.71
CA LEU A 77 16.88 9.88 -15.55
C LEU A 77 15.79 10.95 -15.36
N LEU A 78 16.06 11.96 -14.51
CA LEU A 78 15.13 13.08 -14.29
C LEU A 78 14.95 13.90 -15.54
N LEU A 79 16.01 14.14 -16.30
CA LEU A 79 15.94 14.85 -17.58
C LEU A 79 15.05 14.11 -18.57
N ALA A 80 15.27 12.80 -18.74
CA ALA A 80 14.44 11.96 -19.58
C ALA A 80 12.94 12.05 -19.20
N ALA A 81 12.63 11.91 -17.91
CA ALA A 81 11.24 12.01 -17.43
C ALA A 81 10.65 13.42 -17.63
N SER A 82 11.40 14.47 -17.30
CA SER A 82 10.98 15.87 -17.46
C SER A 82 10.68 16.26 -18.90
N GLU A 83 11.49 15.77 -19.85
CA GLU A 83 11.26 15.95 -21.30
C GLU A 83 9.91 15.36 -21.72
N TYR A 84 9.60 14.13 -21.31
CA TYR A 84 8.34 13.46 -21.67
C TYR A 84 7.11 14.08 -21.00
N VAL A 85 7.21 14.53 -19.75
CA VAL A 85 6.11 15.27 -19.09
C VAL A 85 5.81 16.57 -19.83
N LYS A 86 6.83 17.27 -20.33
CA LYS A 86 6.64 18.52 -21.09
C LYS A 86 6.10 18.28 -22.51
N GLU A 87 6.57 17.23 -23.18
CA GLU A 87 6.18 16.92 -24.56
C GLU A 87 4.81 16.27 -24.65
N PHE A 88 4.44 15.45 -23.65
CA PHE A 88 3.19 14.68 -23.61
C PHE A 88 2.38 14.92 -22.34
N PRO A 89 1.94 16.18 -22.04
CA PRO A 89 1.28 16.52 -20.78
C PRO A 89 -0.09 15.85 -20.59
N GLU A 90 -0.73 15.42 -21.68
CA GLU A 90 -1.98 14.66 -21.63
C GLU A 90 -1.76 13.20 -21.18
N GLN A 91 -0.54 12.64 -21.39
CA GLN A 91 -0.20 11.27 -21.06
C GLN A 91 0.61 11.17 -19.77
N TYR A 92 1.41 12.19 -19.45
CA TYR A 92 2.24 12.22 -18.26
C TYR A 92 1.92 13.42 -17.37
N CYS A 93 1.48 13.17 -16.12
CA CYS A 93 1.04 14.23 -15.20
C CYS A 93 2.10 14.68 -14.21
N GLY A 94 3.21 13.97 -14.10
CA GLY A 94 4.25 14.30 -13.13
C GLY A 94 5.31 13.21 -12.99
N ILE A 95 6.22 13.47 -12.07
CA ILE A 95 7.32 12.57 -11.72
C ILE A 95 7.26 12.30 -10.22
N ARG A 96 7.31 11.01 -9.85
CA ARG A 96 7.37 10.55 -8.46
C ARG A 96 8.65 9.78 -8.23
N CYS A 97 9.26 9.89 -7.07
CA CYS A 97 10.38 9.04 -6.70
C CYS A 97 10.26 8.52 -5.27
N SER A 98 10.80 7.32 -5.04
CA SER A 98 10.88 6.72 -3.70
C SER A 98 12.32 6.76 -3.20
N THR A 99 12.50 7.15 -1.94
CA THR A 99 13.82 7.28 -1.36
C THR A 99 13.82 7.07 0.16
N ARG A 100 15.01 7.06 0.74
CA ARG A 100 15.24 7.00 2.19
C ARG A 100 15.14 8.39 2.79
N PRO A 101 14.64 8.52 4.04
CA PRO A 101 14.56 9.83 4.72
C PRO A 101 15.91 10.53 4.90
N ASP A 102 16.97 9.77 5.23
CA ASP A 102 18.33 10.28 5.43
C ASP A 102 19.05 10.73 4.14
N CYS A 103 18.40 10.56 2.98
CA CYS A 103 18.91 10.97 1.67
C CYS A 103 18.15 12.17 1.08
N ILE A 104 17.53 12.98 1.94
CA ILE A 104 16.84 14.23 1.59
C ILE A 104 17.53 15.40 2.29
N ASP A 105 17.97 16.36 1.49
CA ASP A 105 18.50 17.66 1.91
C ASP A 105 18.03 18.77 0.94
N GLU A 106 18.39 20.02 1.24
CA GLU A 106 17.98 21.17 0.42
C GLU A 106 18.48 21.07 -1.02
N GLY A 107 19.73 20.65 -1.23
CA GLY A 107 20.30 20.51 -2.58
C GLY A 107 19.60 19.44 -3.41
N ILE A 108 19.18 18.33 -2.78
CA ILE A 108 18.35 17.31 -3.42
C ILE A 108 16.97 17.88 -3.77
N MET A 109 16.32 18.58 -2.85
CA MET A 109 15.00 19.15 -3.11
C MET A 109 15.03 20.23 -4.21
N GLU A 110 16.06 21.05 -4.27
CA GLU A 110 16.28 22.00 -5.37
C GLU A 110 16.41 21.28 -6.72
N GLU A 111 17.19 20.19 -6.77
CA GLU A 111 17.37 19.39 -7.96
C GLU A 111 16.05 18.74 -8.39
N LEU A 112 15.33 18.08 -7.48
CA LEU A 112 14.04 17.46 -7.77
C LEU A 112 13.02 18.49 -8.30
N LYS A 113 12.96 19.66 -7.71
CA LYS A 113 12.11 20.76 -8.17
C LYS A 113 12.50 21.29 -9.56
N LEU A 114 13.80 21.41 -9.85
CA LEU A 114 14.32 21.84 -11.16
C LEU A 114 13.83 20.92 -12.29
N PHE A 115 13.77 19.62 -12.05
CA PHE A 115 13.28 18.62 -13.02
C PHE A 115 11.78 18.37 -12.98
N GLY A 116 11.03 19.07 -12.12
CA GLY A 116 9.57 18.98 -12.07
C GLY A 116 9.06 17.73 -11.37
N VAL A 117 9.80 17.22 -10.36
CA VAL A 117 9.29 16.15 -9.49
C VAL A 117 8.11 16.66 -8.68
N THR A 118 6.98 15.96 -8.77
CA THR A 118 5.70 16.33 -8.17
C THR A 118 5.46 15.63 -6.83
N ALA A 119 6.07 14.44 -6.62
CA ALA A 119 5.87 13.66 -5.42
C ALA A 119 7.15 12.93 -4.98
N VAL A 120 7.38 12.89 -3.66
CA VAL A 120 8.45 12.11 -3.03
C VAL A 120 7.85 11.14 -2.02
N GLU A 121 8.13 9.85 -2.17
CA GLU A 121 7.75 8.81 -1.22
C GLU A 121 8.93 8.44 -0.31
N LEU A 122 8.77 8.61 0.99
CA LEU A 122 9.78 8.22 1.97
C LEU A 122 9.54 6.82 2.49
N GLY A 123 10.53 5.96 2.35
CA GLY A 123 10.54 4.64 2.97
C GLY A 123 10.83 4.74 4.48
N ALA A 124 9.93 5.28 5.27
CA ALA A 124 10.05 5.39 6.72
C ALA A 124 10.07 4.01 7.40
N GLN A 125 9.15 3.15 7.02
CA GLN A 125 8.90 1.78 7.50
C GLN A 125 8.34 1.74 8.93
N SER A 126 8.89 2.49 9.87
CA SER A 126 8.44 2.65 11.24
C SER A 126 8.85 4.01 11.78
N MET A 127 8.17 4.50 12.81
CA MET A 127 8.59 5.67 13.60
C MET A 127 9.15 5.25 14.98
N ASN A 128 9.42 3.97 15.18
CA ASN A 128 10.09 3.45 16.37
C ASN A 128 11.57 3.16 16.05
N ASP A 129 12.48 3.88 16.71
CA ASP A 129 13.93 3.79 16.46
C ASP A 129 14.53 2.43 16.83
N GLU A 130 13.96 1.69 17.79
CA GLU A 130 14.41 0.34 18.11
C GLU A 130 14.07 -0.63 16.96
N VAL A 131 12.85 -0.53 16.39
CA VAL A 131 12.44 -1.30 15.22
C VAL A 131 13.31 -0.95 14.01
N LEU A 132 13.55 0.34 13.75
CA LEU A 132 14.40 0.80 12.65
C LEU A 132 15.83 0.26 12.78
N LYS A 133 16.42 0.34 13.96
CA LYS A 133 17.77 -0.18 14.25
C LYS A 133 17.84 -1.68 14.10
N ALA A 134 16.88 -2.42 14.66
CA ALA A 134 16.82 -3.89 14.57
C ALA A 134 16.72 -4.38 13.12
N ASN A 135 16.13 -3.58 12.25
CA ASN A 135 15.95 -3.90 10.83
C ASN A 135 17.00 -3.23 9.90
N LEU A 136 18.09 -2.74 10.45
CA LEU A 136 19.23 -2.18 9.71
C LEU A 136 18.83 -1.04 8.76
N ARG A 137 17.85 -0.21 9.19
CA ARG A 137 17.36 0.89 8.35
C ARG A 137 18.39 2.00 8.16
N GLY A 138 19.24 2.24 9.17
CA GLY A 138 20.30 3.24 9.13
C GLY A 138 19.83 4.70 9.16
N HIS A 139 18.52 4.93 9.32
CA HIS A 139 17.91 6.24 9.59
C HIS A 139 17.06 6.14 10.86
N THR A 140 16.68 7.30 11.40
CA THR A 140 15.87 7.46 12.60
C THR A 140 14.50 8.03 12.28
N ALA A 141 13.56 7.99 13.24
CA ALA A 141 12.28 8.69 13.16
C ALA A 141 12.47 10.20 12.95
N GLU A 142 13.52 10.80 13.54
CA GLU A 142 13.84 12.22 13.37
C GLU A 142 14.25 12.55 11.92
N ASP A 143 14.96 11.65 11.24
CA ASP A 143 15.26 11.82 9.80
C ASP A 143 13.98 11.84 8.96
N VAL A 144 12.97 11.02 9.33
CA VAL A 144 11.65 11.04 8.67
C VAL A 144 10.96 12.38 8.89
N ARG A 145 10.93 12.90 10.11
CA ARG A 145 10.30 14.22 10.43
C ARG A 145 10.97 15.35 9.68
N ARG A 146 12.32 15.40 9.70
CA ARG A 146 13.11 16.40 8.99
C ARG A 146 12.88 16.36 7.48
N ALA A 147 12.97 15.18 6.87
CA ALA A 147 12.75 15.02 5.43
C ALA A 147 11.32 15.40 5.04
N SER A 148 10.31 14.97 5.81
CA SER A 148 8.90 15.29 5.57
C SER A 148 8.65 16.81 5.60
N THR A 149 9.19 17.49 6.60
CA THR A 149 9.09 18.95 6.72
C THR A 149 9.71 19.64 5.50
N LEU A 150 10.88 19.18 5.06
CA LEU A 150 11.58 19.76 3.93
C LEU A 150 10.84 19.54 2.61
N ILE A 151 10.35 18.33 2.35
CA ILE A 151 9.56 18.00 1.14
C ILE A 151 8.34 18.91 1.03
N LYS A 152 7.60 19.07 2.13
CA LYS A 152 6.41 19.94 2.16
C LYS A 152 6.76 21.42 2.00
N ALA A 153 7.89 21.88 2.53
CA ALA A 153 8.36 23.28 2.36
C ALA A 153 8.64 23.63 0.89
N TYR A 154 9.00 22.62 0.05
CA TYR A 154 9.17 22.78 -1.39
C TYR A 154 7.87 22.68 -2.19
N GLY A 155 6.73 22.40 -1.53
CA GLY A 155 5.43 22.25 -2.18
C GLY A 155 5.30 20.94 -2.97
N THR A 156 6.10 19.95 -2.63
CA THR A 156 6.09 18.61 -3.24
C THR A 156 5.17 17.68 -2.43
N GLU A 157 4.40 16.82 -3.10
CA GLU A 157 3.56 15.81 -2.46
C GLU A 157 4.42 14.85 -1.62
N LEU A 158 4.04 14.63 -0.38
CA LEU A 158 4.69 13.73 0.57
C LEU A 158 3.96 12.41 0.66
N GLY A 159 4.52 11.33 0.12
CA GLY A 159 4.09 9.97 0.40
C GLY A 159 4.92 9.35 1.54
N LEU A 160 4.29 8.62 2.44
CA LEU A 160 4.98 7.87 3.47
C LEU A 160 4.69 6.37 3.34
N GLN A 161 5.75 5.55 3.46
CA GLN A 161 5.62 4.10 3.43
C GLN A 161 5.92 3.53 4.81
N MET A 162 5.02 2.68 5.31
CA MET A 162 5.23 1.90 6.53
C MET A 162 5.18 0.42 6.27
N MET A 163 5.81 -0.34 7.14
CA MET A 163 5.71 -1.80 7.20
C MET A 163 5.08 -2.22 8.53
N THR A 164 4.44 -3.37 8.54
CA THR A 164 3.90 -4.00 9.75
C THR A 164 4.54 -5.36 9.96
N GLY A 165 4.81 -5.74 11.22
CA GLY A 165 5.37 -7.04 11.57
C GLY A 165 6.85 -7.21 11.26
N LEU A 166 7.63 -6.13 11.27
CA LEU A 166 9.10 -6.17 11.21
C LEU A 166 9.70 -6.86 12.46
N TYR A 167 10.97 -7.21 12.43
CA TYR A 167 11.65 -7.72 13.63
C TYR A 167 11.58 -6.70 14.77
N MET A 168 11.20 -7.14 15.95
CA MET A 168 10.91 -6.34 17.16
C MET A 168 9.71 -5.38 17.02
N ASP A 169 8.91 -5.48 15.95
CA ASP A 169 7.71 -4.67 15.81
C ASP A 169 6.55 -5.20 16.66
N LYS A 170 5.60 -4.32 16.95
CA LYS A 170 4.36 -4.62 17.68
C LYS A 170 3.20 -3.84 17.06
N PRO A 171 1.94 -4.32 17.17
CA PRO A 171 0.79 -3.58 16.67
C PRO A 171 0.73 -2.13 17.15
N GLU A 172 1.08 -1.89 18.43
CA GLU A 172 1.09 -0.54 19.02
C GLU A 172 2.11 0.39 18.36
N TYR A 173 3.27 -0.14 17.90
CA TYR A 173 4.27 0.66 17.18
C TYR A 173 3.84 0.98 15.75
N CYS A 174 3.08 0.08 15.11
CA CYS A 174 2.46 0.36 13.82
C CYS A 174 1.41 1.47 13.93
N LEU A 175 0.55 1.43 14.96
CA LEU A 175 -0.45 2.48 15.22
C LEU A 175 0.22 3.81 15.57
N GLN A 176 1.25 3.80 16.41
CA GLN A 176 2.05 5.00 16.69
C GLN A 176 2.65 5.58 15.40
N THR A 177 3.18 4.74 14.52
CA THR A 177 3.71 5.17 13.22
C THR A 177 2.62 5.84 12.38
N ALA A 178 1.40 5.30 12.35
CA ALA A 178 0.30 5.90 11.62
C ALA A 178 -0.11 7.27 12.19
N HIS A 179 -0.16 7.41 13.51
CA HIS A 179 -0.42 8.68 14.18
C HIS A 179 0.64 9.74 13.83
N GLU A 180 1.93 9.40 13.89
CA GLU A 180 3.00 10.32 13.51
C GLU A 180 2.93 10.71 12.03
N PHE A 181 2.55 9.79 11.14
CA PHE A 181 2.33 10.11 9.72
C PHE A 181 1.21 11.15 9.53
N ALA A 182 0.12 11.03 10.30
CA ALA A 182 -0.95 12.01 10.29
C ALA A 182 -0.49 13.39 10.81
N GLU A 183 0.31 13.43 11.88
CA GLU A 183 0.90 14.67 12.41
C GLU A 183 1.83 15.34 11.39
N LEU A 184 2.58 14.56 10.60
CA LEU A 184 3.42 15.04 9.50
C LEU A 184 2.60 15.53 8.31
N LYS A 185 1.28 15.33 8.30
CA LYS A 185 0.34 15.74 7.25
C LYS A 185 0.80 15.20 5.88
N CYS A 186 1.14 13.92 5.82
CA CYS A 186 1.47 13.29 4.55
C CYS A 186 0.24 13.28 3.63
N ASP A 187 0.50 13.33 2.33
CA ASP A 187 -0.54 13.38 1.31
C ASP A 187 -1.03 11.99 0.92
N THR A 188 -0.15 10.98 1.03
CA THR A 188 -0.49 9.57 0.73
C THR A 188 0.28 8.60 1.63
N VAL A 189 -0.28 7.40 1.84
CA VAL A 189 0.37 6.33 2.60
C VAL A 189 0.40 5.04 1.80
N ARG A 190 1.47 4.25 2.01
CA ARG A 190 1.56 2.84 1.60
C ARG A 190 1.81 1.98 2.82
N ILE A 191 1.09 0.88 2.96
CA ILE A 191 1.24 -0.09 4.04
C ILE A 191 1.71 -1.42 3.45
N TYR A 192 2.84 -1.91 3.94
CA TYR A 192 3.43 -3.17 3.50
C TYR A 192 3.58 -4.15 4.67
N PRO A 193 2.65 -5.09 4.86
CA PRO A 193 2.90 -6.21 5.73
C PRO A 193 4.17 -6.95 5.35
N THR A 194 4.93 -7.37 6.36
CA THR A 194 6.23 -8.00 6.15
C THR A 194 6.08 -9.36 5.46
N VAL A 195 6.77 -9.52 4.35
CA VAL A 195 6.99 -10.79 3.66
C VAL A 195 8.43 -11.20 3.89
N ILE A 196 8.65 -12.39 4.45
CA ILE A 196 9.99 -12.92 4.71
C ILE A 196 10.46 -13.64 3.45
N LEU A 197 11.52 -13.13 2.83
CA LEU A 197 12.07 -13.65 1.58
C LEU A 197 13.40 -14.39 1.83
N LYS A 198 13.66 -15.43 1.07
CA LYS A 198 14.95 -16.15 1.07
C LYS A 198 16.12 -15.19 0.90
N GLY A 199 17.23 -15.49 1.61
CA GLY A 199 18.46 -14.70 1.53
C GLY A 199 18.38 -13.34 2.20
N THR A 200 17.40 -13.09 3.07
CA THR A 200 17.29 -11.90 3.91
C THR A 200 17.66 -12.22 5.35
N MET A 201 18.07 -11.21 6.11
CA MET A 201 18.31 -11.37 7.56
C MET A 201 17.07 -11.85 8.31
N LEU A 202 15.86 -11.39 7.92
CA LEU A 202 14.62 -11.88 8.53
C LEU A 202 14.42 -13.38 8.33
N ASN A 203 14.81 -13.92 7.16
CA ASN A 203 14.77 -15.35 6.90
C ASN A 203 15.73 -16.12 7.83
N GLU A 204 16.94 -15.61 8.03
CA GLU A 204 17.91 -16.23 8.95
C GLU A 204 17.43 -16.21 10.40
N LEU A 205 16.82 -15.10 10.85
CA LEU A 205 16.24 -14.97 12.18
C LEU A 205 15.08 -15.95 12.38
N LYS A 206 14.23 -16.11 11.36
CA LYS A 206 13.13 -17.07 11.37
C LYS A 206 13.66 -18.51 11.46
N GLU A 207 14.63 -18.89 10.64
CA GLU A 207 15.24 -20.23 10.67
C GLU A 207 15.87 -20.58 12.03
N LYS A 208 16.37 -19.57 12.75
CA LYS A 208 16.91 -19.71 14.12
C LYS A 208 15.82 -19.68 15.21
N GLY A 209 14.55 -19.51 14.87
CA GLY A 209 13.44 -19.36 15.82
C GLY A 209 13.48 -18.10 16.67
N LEU A 210 14.20 -17.06 16.20
CA LEU A 210 14.37 -15.77 16.91
C LEU A 210 13.36 -14.72 16.45
N TYR A 211 12.65 -14.97 15.36
CA TYR A 211 11.65 -14.06 14.78
C TYR A 211 10.58 -14.83 14.03
N ASP A 212 9.36 -14.41 14.19
CA ASP A 212 8.28 -14.65 13.25
C ASP A 212 7.49 -13.34 13.08
N SER A 213 6.87 -13.17 11.90
CA SER A 213 6.02 -12.02 11.62
C SER A 213 4.66 -12.20 12.31
N PHE A 214 3.85 -11.15 12.34
CA PHE A 214 2.44 -11.28 12.73
C PHE A 214 1.77 -12.39 11.91
N SER A 215 0.84 -13.10 12.54
CA SER A 215 0.00 -14.08 11.84
C SER A 215 -0.85 -13.38 10.74
N PHE A 216 -1.42 -14.17 9.85
CA PHE A 216 -2.32 -13.64 8.81
C PHE A 216 -3.51 -12.88 9.43
N GLU A 217 -4.16 -13.45 10.46
CA GLU A 217 -5.30 -12.83 11.12
C GLU A 217 -4.92 -11.54 11.85
N GLU A 218 -3.84 -11.54 12.62
CA GLU A 218 -3.34 -10.32 13.29
C GLU A 218 -3.01 -9.22 12.28
N THR A 219 -2.39 -9.58 11.16
CA THR A 219 -2.06 -8.62 10.11
C THR A 219 -3.31 -8.03 9.46
N ILE A 220 -4.33 -8.84 9.17
CA ILE A 220 -5.59 -8.36 8.57
C ILE A 220 -6.33 -7.44 9.53
N GLU A 221 -6.40 -7.78 10.82
CA GLU A 221 -7.03 -6.92 11.84
C GLU A 221 -6.28 -5.59 11.98
N LEU A 222 -4.97 -5.63 12.12
CA LEU A 222 -4.14 -4.42 12.23
C LEU A 222 -4.26 -3.55 10.96
N CYS A 223 -4.23 -4.15 9.77
CA CYS A 223 -4.39 -3.39 8.53
C CYS A 223 -5.80 -2.78 8.40
N ALA A 224 -6.85 -3.46 8.88
CA ALA A 224 -8.19 -2.90 8.92
C ALA A 224 -8.25 -1.67 9.83
N GLU A 225 -7.67 -1.76 11.04
CA GLU A 225 -7.57 -0.64 11.99
C GLU A 225 -6.77 0.54 11.42
N LEU A 226 -5.64 0.26 10.76
CA LEU A 226 -4.83 1.29 10.08
C LEU A 226 -5.59 1.98 8.96
N LEU A 227 -6.37 1.25 8.14
CA LEU A 227 -7.20 1.84 7.09
C LEU A 227 -8.31 2.73 7.69
N ASP A 228 -8.99 2.25 8.75
CA ASP A 228 -10.00 3.03 9.45
C ASP A 228 -9.43 4.32 10.04
N PHE A 229 -8.22 4.23 10.63
CA PHE A 229 -7.52 5.41 11.14
C PHE A 229 -7.20 6.42 10.03
N PHE A 230 -6.56 6.00 8.93
CA PHE A 230 -6.19 6.91 7.84
C PHE A 230 -7.41 7.51 7.14
N ASP A 231 -8.49 6.75 6.97
CA ASP A 231 -9.76 7.26 6.46
C ASP A 231 -10.35 8.34 7.40
N SER A 232 -10.26 8.14 8.72
CA SER A 232 -10.78 9.10 9.72
C SER A 232 -10.08 10.46 9.68
N VAL A 233 -8.80 10.47 9.25
CA VAL A 233 -7.99 11.69 9.12
C VAL A 233 -7.84 12.16 7.65
N ASN A 234 -8.61 11.56 6.73
CA ASN A 234 -8.63 11.88 5.29
C ASN A 234 -7.25 11.76 4.59
N ILE A 235 -6.44 10.78 4.97
CA ILE A 235 -5.18 10.45 4.30
C ILE A 235 -5.37 9.16 3.48
N PRO A 236 -5.29 9.22 2.14
CA PRO A 236 -5.51 8.04 1.31
C PRO A 236 -4.38 7.01 1.44
N VAL A 237 -4.73 5.77 1.72
CA VAL A 237 -3.82 4.62 1.60
C VAL A 237 -3.85 4.15 0.15
N ILE A 238 -2.86 4.57 -0.63
CA ILE A 238 -2.81 4.30 -2.08
C ILE A 238 -2.30 2.89 -2.40
N ARG A 239 -1.77 2.18 -1.42
CA ARG A 239 -1.32 0.79 -1.56
C ARG A 239 -1.32 0.04 -0.25
N LEU A 240 -1.89 -1.17 -0.28
CA LEU A 240 -1.82 -2.16 0.80
C LEU A 240 -1.26 -3.47 0.25
N GLY A 241 -0.12 -3.91 0.79
CA GLY A 241 0.60 -5.13 0.39
C GLY A 241 1.41 -5.00 -0.91
N LEU A 242 2.26 -5.99 -1.16
CA LEU A 242 3.06 -6.08 -2.36
C LEU A 242 2.20 -6.33 -3.60
N HIS A 243 2.74 -6.03 -4.78
CA HIS A 243 2.11 -6.43 -6.03
C HIS A 243 2.07 -7.95 -6.16
N ALA A 244 1.06 -8.47 -6.87
CA ALA A 244 1.02 -9.86 -7.25
C ALA A 244 2.29 -10.20 -8.06
N SER A 245 3.07 -11.19 -7.58
CA SER A 245 4.34 -11.58 -8.16
C SER A 245 4.58 -13.06 -7.88
N GLU A 246 4.67 -13.85 -8.94
CA GLU A 246 5.05 -15.27 -8.84
C GLU A 246 6.42 -15.44 -8.18
N GLU A 247 7.35 -14.51 -8.40
CA GLU A 247 8.68 -14.60 -7.83
C GLU A 247 8.65 -14.40 -6.31
N VAL A 248 7.86 -13.44 -5.82
CA VAL A 248 7.63 -13.27 -4.37
C VAL A 248 7.02 -14.53 -3.78
N GLU A 249 6.00 -15.13 -4.42
CA GLU A 249 5.36 -16.37 -3.95
C GLU A 249 6.35 -17.54 -3.86
N LYS A 250 7.22 -17.70 -4.84
CA LYS A 250 8.24 -18.78 -4.87
C LYS A 250 9.37 -18.58 -3.85
N GLN A 251 9.66 -17.34 -3.50
CA GLN A 251 10.80 -17.00 -2.62
C GLN A 251 10.41 -16.69 -1.18
N MET A 252 9.12 -16.54 -0.88
CA MET A 252 8.69 -16.31 0.49
C MET A 252 8.89 -17.55 1.36
N THR A 253 9.30 -17.32 2.60
CA THR A 253 9.47 -18.34 3.64
C THR A 253 8.57 -18.09 4.84
N GLY A 254 7.90 -16.96 4.89
CA GLY A 254 6.98 -16.56 5.95
C GLY A 254 6.50 -15.13 5.79
N GLY A 255 5.87 -14.62 6.85
CA GLY A 255 5.19 -13.33 6.80
C GLY A 255 3.85 -13.41 6.07
N VAL A 256 3.28 -12.27 5.71
CA VAL A 256 1.93 -12.19 5.13
C VAL A 256 1.99 -11.68 3.70
N TYR A 257 1.63 -12.55 2.77
CA TYR A 257 1.46 -12.22 1.36
C TYR A 257 0.13 -12.75 0.85
N HIS A 258 -0.61 -11.90 0.16
CA HIS A 258 -1.80 -12.29 -0.57
C HIS A 258 -1.96 -11.37 -1.80
N PRO A 259 -2.16 -11.89 -3.03
CA PRO A 259 -2.25 -11.07 -4.24
C PRO A 259 -3.40 -10.05 -4.22
N ALA A 260 -4.46 -10.35 -3.46
CA ALA A 260 -5.62 -9.49 -3.24
C ALA A 260 -5.72 -9.01 -1.78
N LEU A 261 -4.58 -8.70 -1.13
CA LEU A 261 -4.57 -8.35 0.30
C LEU A 261 -5.50 -7.19 0.63
N GLY A 262 -5.53 -6.14 -0.21
CA GLY A 262 -6.44 -5.01 -0.02
C GLY A 262 -7.91 -5.44 0.02
N GLU A 263 -8.36 -6.33 -0.87
CA GLU A 263 -9.73 -6.85 -0.87
C GLU A 263 -10.04 -7.67 0.40
N VAL A 264 -9.07 -8.46 0.88
CA VAL A 264 -9.22 -9.23 2.11
C VAL A 264 -9.40 -8.32 3.32
N VAL A 265 -8.58 -7.27 3.42
CA VAL A 265 -8.69 -6.29 4.51
C VAL A 265 -9.98 -5.49 4.43
N GLU A 266 -10.38 -5.03 3.26
CA GLU A 266 -11.66 -4.35 3.07
C GLU A 266 -12.87 -5.25 3.40
N SER A 267 -12.76 -6.55 3.09
CA SER A 267 -13.77 -7.53 3.50
C SER A 267 -13.85 -7.68 5.03
N ARG A 268 -12.73 -7.56 5.74
CA ARG A 268 -12.69 -7.57 7.21
C ARG A 268 -13.34 -6.32 7.80
N ARG A 269 -13.04 -5.13 7.27
CA ARG A 269 -13.71 -3.88 7.65
C ARG A 269 -15.23 -3.96 7.46
N MET A 270 -15.66 -4.50 6.32
CA MET A 270 -17.07 -4.76 6.05
C MET A 270 -17.70 -5.71 7.07
N LEU A 271 -16.97 -6.76 7.49
CA LEU A 271 -17.43 -7.68 8.54
C LEU A 271 -17.61 -6.95 9.88
N HIS A 272 -16.69 -6.10 10.27
CA HIS A 272 -16.78 -5.30 11.50
C HIS A 272 -18.03 -4.40 11.47
N GLU A 273 -18.26 -3.68 10.38
CA GLU A 273 -19.42 -2.82 10.21
C GLU A 273 -20.73 -3.64 10.25
N MET A 274 -20.77 -4.80 9.60
CA MET A 274 -21.92 -5.72 9.68
C MET A 274 -22.18 -6.17 11.11
N MET A 275 -21.15 -6.60 11.82
CA MET A 275 -21.29 -7.09 13.20
C MET A 275 -21.78 -5.99 14.13
N GLU A 276 -21.26 -4.78 14.04
CA GLU A 276 -21.70 -3.63 14.83
C GLU A 276 -23.19 -3.35 14.61
N LYS A 277 -23.64 -3.28 13.34
CA LYS A 277 -25.05 -3.05 13.01
C LYS A 277 -25.96 -4.21 13.45
N MET A 278 -25.48 -5.45 13.44
CA MET A 278 -26.24 -6.64 13.84
C MET A 278 -26.33 -6.79 15.37
N GLN A 279 -25.29 -6.42 16.13
CA GLN A 279 -25.30 -6.50 17.59
C GLN A 279 -26.44 -5.71 18.24
N GLN A 280 -26.89 -4.64 17.59
CA GLN A 280 -28.01 -3.83 18.07
C GLN A 280 -29.37 -4.55 17.90
N GLN A 281 -29.40 -5.69 17.22
CA GLN A 281 -30.63 -6.42 16.89
C GLN A 281 -30.61 -7.82 17.52
N ARG A 282 -31.71 -8.21 18.16
CA ARG A 282 -31.84 -9.50 18.87
C ARG A 282 -32.21 -10.68 17.94
N VAL A 283 -31.85 -10.63 16.67
CA VAL A 283 -32.16 -11.65 15.67
C VAL A 283 -30.88 -12.26 15.09
N LYS A 284 -31.01 -13.44 14.50
CA LYS A 284 -29.89 -14.18 13.90
C LYS A 284 -30.01 -14.35 12.38
N LYS A 285 -31.13 -13.85 11.81
CA LYS A 285 -31.38 -13.93 10.36
C LYS A 285 -31.57 -12.53 9.80
N PHE A 286 -30.82 -12.20 8.74
CA PHE A 286 -30.80 -10.85 8.17
C PHE A 286 -30.96 -10.86 6.65
N ILE A 287 -31.43 -9.71 6.13
CA ILE A 287 -31.28 -9.33 4.72
C ILE A 287 -30.31 -8.15 4.70
N ILE A 288 -29.25 -8.28 3.91
CA ILE A 288 -28.26 -7.22 3.69
C ILE A 288 -28.48 -6.67 2.29
N TYR A 289 -28.72 -5.36 2.21
CA TYR A 289 -28.82 -4.63 0.96
C TYR A 289 -27.52 -3.85 0.75
N THR A 290 -26.94 -3.93 -0.44
CA THR A 290 -25.73 -3.20 -0.78
C THR A 290 -25.62 -2.99 -2.30
N ASP A 291 -24.78 -2.04 -2.70
CA ASP A 291 -24.43 -1.81 -4.09
C ASP A 291 -23.70 -3.04 -4.69
N ARG A 292 -23.87 -3.26 -5.99
CA ARG A 292 -23.22 -4.36 -6.72
C ARG A 292 -21.71 -4.44 -6.49
N LYS A 293 -21.04 -3.28 -6.44
CA LYS A 293 -19.58 -3.19 -6.21
C LYS A 293 -19.14 -3.71 -4.84
N ASN A 294 -20.02 -3.68 -3.82
CA ASN A 294 -19.72 -4.09 -2.44
C ASN A 294 -20.18 -5.53 -2.14
N MET A 295 -20.87 -6.21 -3.05
CA MET A 295 -21.40 -7.56 -2.79
C MET A 295 -20.31 -8.58 -2.47
N SER A 296 -19.14 -8.47 -3.12
CA SER A 296 -17.97 -9.31 -2.83
C SER A 296 -17.42 -9.05 -1.43
N LEU A 297 -17.33 -7.79 -1.02
CA LEU A 297 -16.84 -7.39 0.30
C LEU A 297 -17.77 -7.87 1.43
N VAL A 298 -19.09 -7.74 1.24
CA VAL A 298 -20.10 -8.28 2.20
C VAL A 298 -20.01 -9.79 2.33
N SER A 299 -19.82 -10.51 1.22
CA SER A 299 -19.63 -11.97 1.25
C SER A 299 -18.28 -12.36 1.87
N GLY A 300 -17.31 -11.48 1.75
CA GLY A 300 -15.90 -11.71 2.08
C GLY A 300 -15.16 -12.45 0.97
N HIS A 301 -13.85 -12.22 0.89
CA HIS A 301 -12.98 -12.94 -0.06
C HIS A 301 -13.10 -14.45 0.15
N GLY A 302 -13.41 -15.19 -0.92
CA GLY A 302 -13.72 -16.64 -0.80
C GLY A 302 -14.91 -17.01 0.10
N GLY A 303 -15.77 -16.04 0.44
CA GLY A 303 -16.94 -16.28 1.30
C GLY A 303 -16.63 -16.27 2.81
N CYS A 304 -15.46 -15.75 3.22
CA CYS A 304 -15.00 -15.80 4.61
C CYS A 304 -15.96 -15.10 5.59
N ASN A 305 -16.58 -13.97 5.22
CA ASN A 305 -17.53 -13.28 6.10
C ASN A 305 -18.80 -14.09 6.33
N LYS A 306 -19.30 -14.80 5.30
CA LYS A 306 -20.43 -15.72 5.45
C LYS A 306 -20.12 -16.85 6.42
N ALA A 307 -18.92 -17.45 6.29
CA ALA A 307 -18.47 -18.51 7.17
C ALA A 307 -18.33 -18.02 8.62
N LYS A 308 -17.67 -16.88 8.83
CA LYS A 308 -17.48 -16.27 10.17
C LYS A 308 -18.81 -15.96 10.85
N LEU A 309 -19.76 -15.37 10.14
CA LEU A 309 -21.08 -15.08 10.69
C LEU A 309 -21.89 -16.36 10.97
N ALA A 310 -21.75 -17.40 10.13
CA ALA A 310 -22.39 -18.70 10.36
C ALA A 310 -21.87 -19.39 11.63
N GLU A 311 -20.58 -19.29 11.94
CA GLU A 311 -20.00 -19.78 13.20
C GLU A 311 -20.66 -19.11 14.44
N LEU A 312 -21.08 -17.85 14.32
CA LEU A 312 -21.80 -17.10 15.34
C LEU A 312 -23.32 -17.38 15.33
N GLY A 313 -23.77 -18.31 14.49
CA GLY A 313 -25.17 -18.66 14.29
C GLY A 313 -25.96 -17.59 13.53
N ILE A 314 -25.28 -16.66 12.85
CA ILE A 314 -25.89 -15.60 12.05
C ILE A 314 -25.95 -16.02 10.59
N THR A 315 -27.11 -15.85 9.95
CA THR A 315 -27.30 -16.10 8.52
C THR A 315 -27.89 -14.87 7.84
N PHE A 316 -27.52 -14.64 6.58
CA PHE A 316 -28.09 -13.52 5.82
C PHE A 316 -28.36 -13.86 4.36
N LYS A 317 -29.32 -13.13 3.78
CA LYS A 317 -29.55 -13.06 2.34
C LYS A 317 -28.99 -11.74 1.82
N LEU A 318 -28.21 -11.78 0.74
CA LEU A 318 -27.66 -10.60 0.10
C LEU A 318 -28.57 -10.14 -1.04
N LYS A 319 -28.87 -8.87 -1.11
CA LYS A 319 -29.68 -8.23 -2.15
C LYS A 319 -29.00 -6.97 -2.67
N GLU A 320 -29.03 -6.80 -3.98
CA GLU A 320 -28.53 -5.59 -4.64
C GLU A 320 -29.51 -4.42 -4.39
N LYS A 321 -28.96 -3.26 -4.03
CA LYS A 321 -29.68 -1.99 -3.88
C LYS A 321 -28.75 -0.84 -4.26
N ASN A 322 -28.97 -0.26 -5.43
CA ASN A 322 -28.10 0.78 -5.97
C ASN A 322 -27.99 2.00 -5.03
N GLY A 323 -26.78 2.54 -4.92
CA GLY A 323 -26.48 3.72 -4.09
C GLY A 323 -26.42 3.44 -2.59
N VAL A 324 -26.56 2.18 -2.15
CA VAL A 324 -26.49 1.80 -0.74
C VAL A 324 -25.13 1.14 -0.46
N HIS A 325 -24.35 1.74 0.46
CA HIS A 325 -23.13 1.13 0.93
C HIS A 325 -23.44 -0.19 1.66
N ILE A 326 -24.17 -0.12 2.76
CA ILE A 326 -24.71 -1.27 3.49
C ILE A 326 -25.95 -0.89 4.31
N GLU A 327 -27.02 -1.69 4.18
CA GLU A 327 -28.24 -1.59 4.99
C GLU A 327 -28.60 -3.00 5.46
N ILE A 328 -28.83 -3.17 6.76
CA ILE A 328 -29.10 -4.46 7.38
C ILE A 328 -30.50 -4.45 8.01
N ALA A 329 -31.35 -5.39 7.59
CA ALA A 329 -32.69 -5.55 8.11
C ALA A 329 -32.90 -6.97 8.68
N PRO A 330 -33.63 -7.14 9.79
CA PRO A 330 -34.01 -8.45 10.28
C PRO A 330 -34.87 -9.18 9.24
N MET A 331 -34.66 -10.48 9.09
CA MET A 331 -35.51 -11.32 8.28
C MET A 331 -36.70 -11.78 9.14
N ASN A 332 -37.89 -11.25 8.86
CA ASN A 332 -39.12 -11.72 9.51
C ASN A 332 -39.48 -13.09 8.94
N ASP A 333 -39.54 -14.10 9.79
CA ASP A 333 -39.98 -15.46 9.42
C ASP A 333 -41.50 -15.53 9.06
N ASN A 334 -42.24 -14.41 9.18
CA ASN A 334 -43.68 -14.33 8.91
C ASN A 334 -43.96 -13.72 7.53
N ARG A 335 -43.72 -14.47 6.47
CA ARG A 335 -44.59 -14.49 5.28
C ARG A 335 -44.87 -15.95 4.96
N THR A 336 -45.88 -16.50 5.63
CA THR A 336 -46.72 -17.54 5.01
C THR A 336 -47.22 -16.93 3.70
N GLU A 337 -46.74 -17.45 2.59
CA GLU A 337 -47.41 -17.26 1.29
C GLU A 337 -48.85 -17.73 1.49
N GLY A 338 -49.74 -16.76 1.64
CA GLY A 338 -51.18 -17.00 1.57
C GLY A 338 -51.46 -17.54 0.16
N SER A 339 -51.63 -18.81 0.09
CA SER A 339 -52.34 -19.45 -1.00
C SER A 339 -53.73 -18.83 -1.09
N ASN A 340 -53.94 -17.90 -1.98
CA ASN A 340 -55.26 -17.57 -2.49
C ASN A 340 -55.56 -18.56 -3.64
N VAL A 341 -56.19 -19.65 -3.23
CA VAL A 341 -57.09 -20.42 -4.12
C VAL A 341 -58.40 -19.62 -4.10
N PHE A 342 -58.72 -19.00 -5.23
CA PHE A 342 -60.05 -18.91 -5.81
C PHE A 342 -59.93 -18.50 -7.29
#